data_65cf41fd43b5b9a036ec2d71e803b5c6
#
_entry.id   65cf41fd43b5b9a036ec2d71e803b5c6
#
_cell.length_a   1.000
_cell.length_b   1.000
_cell.length_c   1.000
_cell.angle_alpha   90.00
_cell.angle_beta   90.00
_cell.angle_gamma   90.00
#
_symmetry.space_group_name_H-M   'P 1'
#
loop_
_entity.id
_entity.type
_entity.pdbx_description
1 polymer ?
#
loop_
_entity_poly.entity_id
_entity_poly.type
_entity_poly.pdbx_seq_one_letter_code
_entity_poly.pdbx_strand_id
1 'polypeptide(L)'
;MINLASLLEYSDGALGSEYFRFYSVDNAEAVTSFGQLAIKWVESAMNVYLNKVNKTENVDYICYIDTDSIYVDFDKFMSIANAKTQHEGEKLVDYMSMLCEKVTESVINTCYKKLQVYMNNVDNHMNMDREVVSIEGGFFTAKKRYALSVNDNEGVRYEVPKLKLIGIETQRSSTPKAVTTALTDSISAIIMKGESDLHNVVSKFEDGFSDLDISMICGTSTANNIFVHGDDDIKPKRGCPGHIKGALAYNRYIKNKNLSVEPINDGEKINIVTLKMPNPYGEKVFAWPAGSEIDVSFGDVTEYIDYNVLFQDKFMKPLNGICDSLDNMSPIKKRTLSSFFGS
;
A
#
# COMPACT_ATOMS: atom_id res chain seq x y z
N MET A 1 -2.47 14.78 -8.38
CA MET A 1 -2.41 13.61 -9.29
C MET A 1 -3.25 13.91 -10.52
N ILE A 2 -2.73 13.65 -11.68
CA ILE A 2 -3.36 13.84 -12.98
C ILE A 2 -3.29 12.50 -13.71
N ASN A 3 -4.43 12.00 -14.20
CA ASN A 3 -4.56 10.64 -14.70
C ASN A 3 -4.88 10.61 -16.21
N LEU A 4 -4.30 9.64 -16.92
CA LEU A 4 -4.58 9.34 -18.32
C LEU A 4 -5.78 8.38 -18.37
N ALA A 5 -6.74 8.62 -19.27
CA ALA A 5 -7.98 7.83 -19.32
C ALA A 5 -7.71 6.31 -19.44
N SER A 6 -8.45 5.56 -18.66
CA SER A 6 -8.32 4.12 -18.36
C SER A 6 -8.41 3.12 -19.52
N LEU A 7 -8.60 3.58 -20.77
CA LEU A 7 -8.72 2.69 -21.96
C LEU A 7 -7.45 1.86 -22.21
N LEU A 8 -6.28 2.34 -21.82
CA LEU A 8 -5.01 1.64 -22.01
C LEU A 8 -4.87 0.46 -21.04
N GLU A 9 -5.26 0.61 -19.78
CA GLU A 9 -5.11 -0.44 -18.75
C GLU A 9 -5.98 -1.68 -19.00
N TYR A 10 -7.20 -1.49 -19.55
CA TYR A 10 -8.07 -2.62 -19.84
C TYR A 10 -7.67 -3.38 -21.12
N SER A 11 -7.06 -2.70 -22.07
CA SER A 11 -6.72 -3.31 -23.35
C SER A 11 -5.44 -4.16 -23.29
N ASP A 12 -4.42 -3.76 -22.55
CA ASP A 12 -3.17 -4.53 -22.44
C ASP A 12 -3.37 -5.82 -21.64
N GLY A 13 -4.11 -5.78 -20.53
CA GLY A 13 -4.47 -6.96 -19.74
C GLY A 13 -5.30 -7.97 -20.52
N ALA A 14 -6.26 -7.51 -21.33
CA ALA A 14 -7.05 -8.37 -22.17
C ALA A 14 -6.22 -8.98 -23.33
N LEU A 15 -5.47 -8.15 -24.06
CA LEU A 15 -4.64 -8.58 -25.18
C LEU A 15 -3.49 -9.51 -24.75
N GLY A 16 -2.97 -9.35 -23.54
CA GLY A 16 -1.92 -10.20 -22.97
C GLY A 16 -2.40 -11.52 -22.38
N SER A 17 -3.73 -11.75 -22.30
CA SER A 17 -4.29 -12.98 -21.75
C SER A 17 -4.52 -14.03 -22.84
N GLU A 18 -3.88 -15.19 -22.70
CA GLU A 18 -4.04 -16.34 -23.64
C GLU A 18 -5.50 -16.89 -23.72
N TYR A 19 -6.36 -16.54 -22.77
CA TYR A 19 -7.78 -16.89 -22.80
C TYR A 19 -8.65 -15.87 -23.56
N PHE A 20 -8.05 -14.73 -23.97
CA PHE A 20 -8.80 -13.70 -24.69
C PHE A 20 -8.85 -13.98 -26.20
N ARG A 21 -10.04 -13.80 -26.78
CA ARG A 21 -10.27 -14.09 -28.21
C ARG A 21 -9.30 -13.38 -29.17
N PHE A 22 -8.86 -12.16 -28.79
CA PHE A 22 -7.94 -11.35 -29.58
C PHE A 22 -6.54 -11.29 -28.96
N TYR A 23 -6.13 -12.37 -28.30
CA TYR A 23 -4.81 -12.49 -27.69
C TYR A 23 -3.70 -12.17 -28.69
N SER A 24 -2.85 -11.24 -28.33
CA SER A 24 -1.66 -10.86 -29.09
C SER A 24 -0.65 -10.18 -28.15
N VAL A 25 0.45 -10.85 -27.89
CA VAL A 25 1.54 -10.33 -27.04
C VAL A 25 2.12 -9.06 -27.66
N ASP A 26 2.33 -9.05 -29.00
CA ASP A 26 2.89 -7.89 -29.70
C ASP A 26 2.00 -6.66 -29.58
N ASN A 27 0.68 -6.82 -29.64
CA ASN A 27 -0.25 -5.71 -29.46
C ASN A 27 -0.29 -5.25 -27.99
N ALA A 28 -0.24 -6.16 -27.03
CA ALA A 28 -0.15 -5.81 -25.61
C ALA A 28 1.15 -5.03 -25.32
N GLU A 29 2.29 -5.48 -25.86
CA GLU A 29 3.58 -4.79 -25.73
C GLU A 29 3.54 -3.41 -26.41
N ALA A 30 2.90 -3.28 -27.57
CA ALA A 30 2.76 -2.00 -28.26
C ALA A 30 1.94 -0.99 -27.42
N VAL A 31 0.83 -1.44 -26.81
CA VAL A 31 -0.01 -0.60 -25.94
C VAL A 31 0.77 -0.11 -24.71
N THR A 32 1.47 -1.02 -24.02
CA THR A 32 2.27 -0.66 -22.84
C THR A 32 3.45 0.25 -23.19
N SER A 33 4.14 0.00 -24.28
CA SER A 33 5.24 0.83 -24.77
C SER A 33 4.79 2.23 -25.16
N PHE A 34 3.63 2.35 -25.79
CA PHE A 34 3.03 3.64 -26.11
C PHE A 34 2.64 4.40 -24.84
N GLY A 35 2.02 3.74 -23.84
CA GLY A 35 1.72 4.34 -22.55
C GLY A 35 2.97 4.90 -21.85
N GLN A 36 4.06 4.14 -21.84
CA GLN A 36 5.35 4.58 -21.31
C GLN A 36 5.93 5.80 -22.08
N LEU A 37 5.81 5.82 -23.40
CA LEU A 37 6.22 6.96 -24.20
C LEU A 37 5.38 8.20 -23.87
N ALA A 38 4.06 8.05 -23.83
CA ALA A 38 3.12 9.14 -23.59
C ALA A 38 3.34 9.80 -22.22
N ILE A 39 3.50 8.99 -21.16
CA ILE A 39 3.70 9.55 -19.81
C ILE A 39 5.05 10.25 -19.66
N LYS A 40 6.13 9.72 -20.24
CA LYS A 40 7.44 10.37 -20.26
C LYS A 40 7.46 11.64 -21.10
N TRP A 41 6.66 11.68 -22.15
CA TRP A 41 6.50 12.87 -22.98
C TRP A 41 5.85 14.00 -22.19
N VAL A 42 4.80 13.66 -21.39
CA VAL A 42 4.14 14.62 -20.50
C VAL A 42 5.08 15.08 -19.39
N GLU A 43 5.79 14.16 -18.71
CA GLU A 43 6.80 14.47 -17.69
C GLU A 43 7.80 15.51 -18.18
N SER A 44 8.40 15.25 -19.33
CA SER A 44 9.37 16.15 -19.94
C SER A 44 8.77 17.53 -20.27
N ALA A 45 7.58 17.55 -20.87
CA ALA A 45 6.91 18.80 -21.23
C ALA A 45 6.54 19.64 -20.00
N MET A 46 6.06 19.00 -18.92
CA MET A 46 5.74 19.66 -17.68
C MET A 46 6.97 20.24 -17.00
N ASN A 47 8.05 19.47 -16.89
CA ASN A 47 9.29 19.94 -16.30
C ASN A 47 9.89 21.12 -17.08
N VAL A 48 9.89 21.06 -18.43
CA VAL A 48 10.34 22.18 -19.28
C VAL A 48 9.50 23.43 -19.04
N TYR A 49 8.17 23.27 -18.98
CA TYR A 49 7.26 24.39 -18.76
C TYR A 49 7.45 25.03 -17.39
N LEU A 50 7.46 24.21 -16.32
CA LEU A 50 7.57 24.69 -14.93
C LEU A 50 8.94 25.33 -14.66
N ASN A 51 10.04 24.79 -15.21
CA ASN A 51 11.35 25.43 -15.14
C ASN A 51 11.36 26.79 -15.83
N LYS A 52 10.74 26.89 -17.01
CA LYS A 52 10.65 28.18 -17.73
C LYS A 52 9.86 29.24 -16.94
N VAL A 53 8.71 28.85 -16.35
CA VAL A 53 7.85 29.78 -15.58
C VAL A 53 8.56 30.23 -14.29
N ASN A 54 9.20 29.31 -13.59
CA ASN A 54 9.90 29.61 -12.33
C ASN A 54 11.32 30.20 -12.53
N LYS A 55 11.80 30.29 -13.77
CA LYS A 55 13.18 30.72 -14.09
C LYS A 55 14.22 29.84 -13.37
N THR A 56 13.94 28.51 -13.31
CA THR A 56 14.84 27.51 -12.78
C THR A 56 15.42 26.65 -13.90
N GLU A 57 16.50 25.93 -13.63
CA GLU A 57 17.14 25.05 -14.60
C GLU A 57 17.24 23.66 -13.99
N ASN A 58 16.77 22.64 -14.73
CA ASN A 58 16.89 21.21 -14.35
C ASN A 58 16.24 20.83 -13.00
N VAL A 59 15.25 21.59 -12.53
CA VAL A 59 14.45 21.20 -11.37
C VAL A 59 13.42 20.19 -11.82
N ASP A 60 13.35 19.05 -11.12
CA ASP A 60 12.31 18.06 -11.32
C ASP A 60 11.10 18.39 -10.44
N TYR A 61 9.99 18.76 -11.07
CA TYR A 61 8.71 19.03 -10.42
C TYR A 61 7.78 17.82 -10.39
N ILE A 62 8.15 16.73 -11.08
CA ILE A 62 7.37 15.49 -11.09
C ILE A 62 7.96 14.56 -10.04
N CYS A 63 7.30 14.46 -8.89
CA CYS A 63 7.81 13.65 -7.80
C CYS A 63 7.53 12.14 -7.96
N TYR A 64 6.53 11.77 -8.76
CA TYR A 64 6.20 10.37 -9.00
C TYR A 64 5.40 10.18 -10.29
N ILE A 65 5.60 9.02 -10.93
CA ILE A 65 4.85 8.56 -12.11
C ILE A 65 4.39 7.13 -11.85
N ASP A 66 3.12 6.86 -12.11
CA ASP A 66 2.58 5.51 -12.06
C ASP A 66 1.71 5.25 -13.28
N THR A 67 2.16 4.35 -14.14
CA THR A 67 1.50 3.83 -15.34
C THR A 67 0.94 4.93 -16.25
N ASP A 68 -0.14 5.58 -15.86
CA ASP A 68 -0.94 6.57 -16.61
C ASP A 68 -1.11 7.89 -15.84
N SER A 69 -0.50 8.04 -14.70
CA SER A 69 -0.62 9.23 -13.84
C SER A 69 0.71 9.88 -13.52
N ILE A 70 0.72 11.22 -13.39
CA ILE A 70 1.83 12.01 -12.89
C ILE A 70 1.46 12.71 -11.59
N TYR A 71 2.42 12.86 -10.72
CA TYR A 71 2.30 13.58 -9.44
C TYR A 71 3.22 14.78 -9.47
N VAL A 72 2.61 15.96 -9.48
CA VAL A 72 3.33 17.24 -9.56
C VAL A 72 3.53 17.80 -8.16
N ASP A 73 4.78 18.07 -7.79
CA ASP A 73 5.12 18.74 -6.55
C ASP A 73 4.99 20.27 -6.72
N PHE A 74 3.83 20.79 -6.37
CA PHE A 74 3.56 22.22 -6.42
C PHE A 74 4.22 23.01 -5.28
N ASP A 75 4.73 22.37 -4.22
CA ASP A 75 5.47 23.03 -3.17
C ASP A 75 6.73 23.70 -3.72
N LYS A 76 7.47 22.97 -4.56
CA LYS A 76 8.63 23.51 -5.26
C LYS A 76 8.26 24.72 -6.15
N PHE A 77 7.12 24.61 -6.84
CA PHE A 77 6.60 25.69 -7.68
C PHE A 77 6.18 26.91 -6.84
N MET A 78 5.38 26.69 -5.79
CA MET A 78 4.83 27.77 -4.97
C MET A 78 5.85 28.44 -4.07
N SER A 79 6.88 27.72 -3.62
CA SER A 79 7.96 28.31 -2.81
C SER A 79 8.76 29.34 -3.58
N ILE A 80 9.02 29.10 -4.87
CA ILE A 80 9.72 30.02 -5.75
C ILE A 80 8.84 31.23 -6.08
N ALA A 81 7.53 31.03 -6.25
CA ALA A 81 6.58 32.10 -6.56
C ALA A 81 6.12 32.91 -5.32
N ASN A 82 6.57 32.57 -4.10
CA ASN A 82 6.07 33.10 -2.82
C ASN A 82 4.54 32.95 -2.66
N ALA A 83 3.93 32.05 -3.40
CA ALA A 83 2.48 31.90 -3.42
C ALA A 83 1.93 31.17 -2.16
N LYS A 84 2.76 30.36 -1.51
CA LYS A 84 2.41 29.62 -0.30
C LYS A 84 2.06 30.53 0.89
N THR A 85 2.63 31.72 0.95
CA THR A 85 2.33 32.71 2.00
C THR A 85 1.01 33.45 1.79
N GLN A 86 0.40 33.32 0.61
CA GLN A 86 -0.82 34.05 0.25
C GLN A 86 -2.08 33.20 0.32
N HIS A 87 -1.94 31.87 0.37
CA HIS A 87 -3.05 30.93 0.35
C HIS A 87 -2.85 29.84 1.42
N GLU A 88 -3.85 29.64 2.28
CA GLU A 88 -3.87 28.58 3.31
C GLU A 88 -5.19 27.81 3.24
N GLY A 89 -5.17 26.54 3.70
CA GLY A 89 -6.35 25.69 3.80
C GLY A 89 -7.13 25.54 2.49
N GLU A 90 -8.42 25.80 2.50
CA GLU A 90 -9.31 25.66 1.33
C GLU A 90 -8.89 26.56 0.17
N LYS A 91 -8.42 27.79 0.45
CA LYS A 91 -7.94 28.71 -0.59
C LYS A 91 -6.72 28.17 -1.32
N LEU A 92 -5.87 27.42 -0.63
CA LEU A 92 -4.73 26.75 -1.26
C LEU A 92 -5.19 25.65 -2.22
N VAL A 93 -6.17 24.84 -1.80
CA VAL A 93 -6.73 23.78 -2.65
C VAL A 93 -7.43 24.38 -3.89
N ASP A 94 -8.17 25.47 -3.73
CA ASP A 94 -8.80 26.19 -4.85
C ASP A 94 -7.75 26.73 -5.83
N TYR A 95 -6.68 27.31 -5.30
CA TYR A 95 -5.58 27.81 -6.12
C TYR A 95 -4.88 26.68 -6.89
N MET A 96 -4.60 25.56 -6.23
CA MET A 96 -4.02 24.38 -6.89
C MET A 96 -4.94 23.79 -7.95
N SER A 97 -6.25 23.70 -7.71
CA SER A 97 -7.24 23.24 -8.68
C SER A 97 -7.24 24.15 -9.91
N MET A 98 -7.28 25.46 -9.70
CA MET A 98 -7.19 26.45 -10.78
C MET A 98 -5.89 26.34 -11.60
N LEU A 99 -4.75 26.12 -10.93
CA LEU A 99 -3.47 25.90 -11.63
C LEU A 99 -3.51 24.64 -12.48
N CYS A 100 -4.08 23.55 -11.97
CA CYS A 100 -4.22 22.33 -12.76
C CYS A 100 -5.07 22.56 -14.00
N GLU A 101 -6.28 23.09 -13.86
CA GLU A 101 -7.22 23.29 -14.96
C GLU A 101 -6.73 24.28 -16.00
N LYS A 102 -6.21 25.44 -15.58
CA LYS A 102 -5.83 26.50 -16.52
C LYS A 102 -4.42 26.36 -17.11
N VAL A 103 -3.51 25.75 -16.36
CA VAL A 103 -2.09 25.69 -16.74
C VAL A 103 -1.71 24.26 -17.10
N THR A 104 -1.83 23.32 -16.18
CA THR A 104 -1.31 21.97 -16.34
C THR A 104 -1.99 21.23 -17.50
N GLU A 105 -3.33 21.25 -17.54
CA GLU A 105 -4.10 20.61 -18.62
C GLU A 105 -3.81 21.24 -19.99
N SER A 106 -3.66 22.57 -20.05
CA SER A 106 -3.29 23.26 -21.30
C SER A 106 -1.93 22.82 -21.83
N VAL A 107 -0.93 22.66 -20.94
CA VAL A 107 0.41 22.16 -21.30
C VAL A 107 0.33 20.72 -21.78
N ILE A 108 -0.41 19.86 -21.06
CA ILE A 108 -0.59 18.44 -21.41
C ILE A 108 -1.29 18.30 -22.77
N ASN A 109 -2.37 19.03 -22.99
CA ASN A 109 -3.10 19.02 -24.27
C ASN A 109 -2.21 19.46 -25.45
N THR A 110 -1.36 20.46 -25.23
CA THR A 110 -0.37 20.89 -26.24
C THR A 110 0.68 19.80 -26.46
N CYS A 111 1.10 19.13 -25.42
CA CYS A 111 2.04 18.02 -25.45
C CYS A 111 1.49 16.85 -26.27
N TYR A 112 0.25 16.43 -26.03
CA TYR A 112 -0.39 15.33 -26.78
C TYR A 112 -0.62 15.64 -28.25
N LYS A 113 -0.93 16.90 -28.60
CA LYS A 113 -0.98 17.31 -30.01
C LYS A 113 0.38 17.16 -30.70
N LYS A 114 1.48 17.47 -30.00
CA LYS A 114 2.83 17.24 -30.55
C LYS A 114 3.16 15.76 -30.67
N LEU A 115 2.77 14.95 -29.68
CA LEU A 115 2.94 13.49 -29.72
C LEU A 115 2.14 12.88 -30.86
N GLN A 116 0.89 13.32 -31.10
CA GLN A 116 0.08 12.91 -32.25
C GLN A 116 0.80 13.13 -33.57
N VAL A 117 1.35 14.31 -33.79
CA VAL A 117 2.12 14.62 -35.02
C VAL A 117 3.38 13.75 -35.11
N TYR A 118 4.10 13.56 -34.01
CA TYR A 118 5.30 12.72 -33.97
C TYR A 118 5.00 11.25 -34.32
N MET A 119 3.88 10.75 -33.82
CA MET A 119 3.43 9.37 -34.08
C MET A 119 2.69 9.20 -35.41
N ASN A 120 2.53 10.29 -36.19
CA ASN A 120 1.77 10.30 -37.44
C ASN A 120 0.33 9.78 -37.31
N ASN A 121 -0.32 10.06 -36.18
CA ASN A 121 -1.70 9.69 -35.93
C ASN A 121 -2.67 10.69 -36.56
N VAL A 122 -3.83 10.18 -37.05
CA VAL A 122 -4.86 11.01 -37.66
C VAL A 122 -5.54 11.89 -36.63
N ASP A 123 -5.91 11.31 -35.47
CA ASP A 123 -6.62 11.99 -34.40
C ASP A 123 -5.92 11.82 -33.05
N ASN A 124 -6.15 12.80 -32.15
CA ASN A 124 -5.69 12.74 -30.78
C ASN A 124 -6.86 12.40 -29.85
N HIS A 125 -6.80 11.21 -29.27
CA HIS A 125 -7.78 10.73 -28.25
C HIS A 125 -7.19 10.73 -26.83
N MET A 126 -5.94 11.25 -26.67
CA MET A 126 -5.29 11.29 -25.38
C MET A 126 -5.83 12.47 -24.57
N ASN A 127 -6.29 12.21 -23.38
CA ASN A 127 -6.70 13.20 -22.39
C ASN A 127 -6.11 12.84 -21.03
N MET A 128 -5.79 13.84 -20.24
CA MET A 128 -5.29 13.67 -18.87
C MET A 128 -5.86 14.78 -18.01
N ASP A 129 -6.76 14.42 -17.13
CA ASP A 129 -7.47 15.32 -16.24
C ASP A 129 -6.93 15.27 -14.82
N ARG A 130 -7.20 16.32 -14.04
CA ARG A 130 -6.87 16.35 -12.63
C ARG A 130 -7.77 15.38 -11.86
N GLU A 131 -7.17 14.41 -11.19
CA GLU A 131 -7.87 13.48 -10.31
C GLU A 131 -7.85 14.00 -8.86
N VAL A 132 -6.67 14.19 -8.27
CA VAL A 132 -6.52 14.45 -6.83
C VAL A 132 -5.74 15.73 -6.58
N VAL A 133 -6.21 16.53 -5.60
CA VAL A 133 -5.43 17.57 -4.93
C VAL A 133 -5.21 17.16 -3.48
N SER A 134 -3.95 17.14 -3.06
CA SER A 134 -3.52 16.80 -1.70
C SER A 134 -2.55 17.87 -1.20
N ILE A 135 -2.78 18.38 0.02
CA ILE A 135 -1.87 19.35 0.63
C ILE A 135 -0.69 18.62 1.28
N GLU A 136 -0.94 17.43 1.82
CA GLU A 136 0.04 16.63 2.54
C GLU A 136 0.09 15.22 1.99
N GLY A 137 1.29 14.64 1.94
CA GLY A 137 1.48 13.27 1.48
C GLY A 137 2.94 12.82 1.55
N GLY A 138 3.14 11.53 1.39
CA GLY A 138 4.47 10.92 1.36
C GLY A 138 4.54 9.77 0.36
N PHE A 139 5.64 9.72 -0.37
CA PHE A 139 6.01 8.60 -1.23
C PHE A 139 7.08 7.77 -0.52
N PHE A 140 6.83 6.48 -0.38
CA PHE A 140 7.75 5.59 0.34
C PHE A 140 8.76 4.95 -0.61
N THR A 141 9.88 4.48 -0.07
CA THR A 141 11.03 3.98 -0.84
C THR A 141 10.73 2.87 -1.84
N ALA A 142 9.69 2.08 -1.63
CA ALA A 142 9.28 1.04 -2.57
C ALA A 142 8.33 1.62 -3.64
N LYS A 143 8.48 1.16 -4.89
CA LYS A 143 7.59 1.53 -5.99
C LYS A 143 6.12 1.23 -5.65
N LYS A 144 5.22 2.11 -6.11
CA LYS A 144 3.77 2.01 -5.90
C LYS A 144 3.35 2.00 -4.42
N ARG A 145 4.10 2.71 -3.56
CA ARG A 145 3.79 2.85 -2.13
C ARG A 145 3.75 4.33 -1.77
N TYR A 146 2.55 4.83 -1.48
CA TYR A 146 2.35 6.21 -1.06
C TYR A 146 1.09 6.39 -0.23
N ALA A 147 1.04 7.51 0.49
CA ALA A 147 -0.11 7.96 1.26
C ALA A 147 -0.35 9.45 1.00
N LEU A 148 -1.60 9.83 0.71
CA LEU A 148 -2.00 11.20 0.44
C LEU A 148 -3.17 11.60 1.33
N SER A 149 -3.11 12.81 1.87
CA SER A 149 -4.22 13.51 2.53
C SER A 149 -5.03 14.23 1.45
N VAL A 150 -6.05 13.56 0.91
CA VAL A 150 -6.82 14.04 -0.23
C VAL A 150 -7.84 15.10 0.19
N ASN A 151 -7.69 16.31 -0.31
CA ASN A 151 -8.57 17.45 -0.07
C ASN A 151 -9.64 17.59 -1.15
N ASP A 152 -9.34 17.19 -2.38
CA ASP A 152 -10.24 17.23 -3.52
C ASP A 152 -10.00 16.01 -4.40
N ASN A 153 -11.07 15.35 -4.84
CA ASN A 153 -11.02 14.24 -5.78
C ASN A 153 -12.00 14.51 -6.92
N GLU A 154 -11.51 14.71 -8.13
CA GLU A 154 -12.30 14.97 -9.35
C GLU A 154 -13.32 16.13 -9.17
N GLY A 155 -12.94 17.19 -8.44
CA GLY A 155 -13.81 18.32 -8.15
C GLY A 155 -14.72 18.15 -6.92
N VAL A 156 -14.70 16.98 -6.29
CA VAL A 156 -15.41 16.75 -5.02
C VAL A 156 -14.51 17.15 -3.85
N ARG A 157 -14.86 18.27 -3.20
CA ARG A 157 -14.15 18.79 -2.04
C ARG A 157 -14.51 18.05 -0.77
N TYR A 158 -13.51 17.70 0.03
CA TYR A 158 -13.70 17.09 1.35
C TYR A 158 -13.45 18.13 2.46
N GLU A 159 -14.43 18.30 3.37
CA GLU A 159 -14.29 19.14 4.57
C GLU A 159 -13.18 18.59 5.49
N VAL A 160 -13.13 17.27 5.64
CA VAL A 160 -12.06 16.56 6.32
C VAL A 160 -11.31 15.75 5.25
N PRO A 161 -10.01 15.99 5.07
CA PRO A 161 -9.22 15.27 4.10
C PRO A 161 -9.31 13.76 4.25
N LYS A 162 -9.43 13.04 3.13
CA LYS A 162 -9.47 11.57 3.12
C LYS A 162 -8.08 11.00 2.86
N LEU A 163 -7.71 9.99 3.65
CA LEU A 163 -6.46 9.28 3.46
C LEU A 163 -6.56 8.31 2.27
N LYS A 164 -5.76 8.54 1.21
CA LYS A 164 -5.59 7.61 0.07
C LYS A 164 -4.29 6.85 0.29
N LEU A 165 -4.38 5.52 0.46
CA LEU A 165 -3.25 4.62 0.70
C LEU A 165 -3.09 3.69 -0.49
N ILE A 166 -1.89 3.61 -1.07
CA ILE A 166 -1.60 2.71 -2.19
C ILE A 166 -0.36 1.87 -1.86
N GLY A 167 -0.45 0.57 -2.16
CA GLY A 167 0.66 -0.38 -2.06
C GLY A 167 1.15 -0.67 -0.63
N ILE A 168 0.43 -0.19 0.38
CA ILE A 168 0.77 -0.37 1.80
C ILE A 168 0.12 -1.66 2.33
N GLU A 169 0.69 -2.22 3.38
CA GLU A 169 0.25 -3.47 3.99
C GLU A 169 -1.23 -3.45 4.42
N THR A 170 -1.80 -2.27 4.67
CA THR A 170 -3.23 -2.07 4.99
C THR A 170 -4.19 -2.56 3.90
N GLN A 171 -3.72 -2.68 2.67
CA GLN A 171 -4.51 -3.15 1.52
C GLN A 171 -4.46 -4.68 1.33
N ARG A 172 -3.64 -5.38 2.12
CA ARG A 172 -3.44 -6.83 1.95
C ARG A 172 -4.41 -7.62 2.83
N SER A 173 -5.08 -8.60 2.25
CA SER A 173 -5.95 -9.52 3.00
C SER A 173 -5.20 -10.34 4.07
N SER A 174 -3.87 -10.51 3.92
CA SER A 174 -3.02 -11.19 4.90
C SER A 174 -2.65 -10.35 6.12
N THR A 175 -3.00 -9.04 6.13
CA THR A 175 -2.78 -8.16 7.28
C THR A 175 -3.96 -8.31 8.24
N PRO A 176 -3.73 -8.55 9.54
CA PRO A 176 -4.79 -8.64 10.53
C PRO A 176 -5.62 -7.35 10.61
N LYS A 177 -6.92 -7.48 10.90
CA LYS A 177 -7.85 -6.33 10.92
C LYS A 177 -7.42 -5.24 11.90
N ALA A 178 -7.04 -5.61 13.13
CA ALA A 178 -6.58 -4.65 14.12
C ALA A 178 -5.29 -3.93 13.68
N VAL A 179 -4.38 -4.66 13.03
CA VAL A 179 -3.15 -4.10 12.48
C VAL A 179 -3.44 -3.14 11.33
N THR A 180 -4.39 -3.49 10.44
CA THR A 180 -4.83 -2.58 9.36
C THR A 180 -5.30 -1.25 9.91
N THR A 181 -6.15 -1.26 10.94
CA THR A 181 -6.63 -0.04 11.60
C THR A 181 -5.47 0.74 12.22
N ALA A 182 -4.63 0.09 13.04
CA ALA A 182 -3.52 0.74 13.71
C ALA A 182 -2.48 1.31 12.74
N LEU A 183 -2.17 0.62 11.63
CA LEU A 183 -1.30 1.15 10.57
C LEU A 183 -1.91 2.36 9.86
N THR A 184 -3.22 2.32 9.58
CA THR A 184 -3.94 3.44 8.98
C THR A 184 -3.91 4.67 9.88
N ASP A 185 -4.19 4.48 11.18
CA ASP A 185 -4.14 5.55 12.18
C ASP A 185 -2.71 6.10 12.35
N SER A 186 -1.70 5.22 12.33
CA SER A 186 -0.29 5.62 12.39
C SER A 186 0.12 6.45 11.18
N ILE A 187 -0.27 6.05 9.96
CA ILE A 187 0.03 6.81 8.75
C ILE A 187 -0.72 8.14 8.74
N SER A 188 -1.98 8.15 9.22
CA SER A 188 -2.74 9.39 9.38
C SER A 188 -2.05 10.34 10.37
N ALA A 189 -1.55 9.83 11.49
CA ALA A 189 -0.79 10.62 12.45
C ALA A 189 0.50 11.18 11.83
N ILE A 190 1.26 10.35 11.09
CA ILE A 190 2.47 10.77 10.38
C ILE A 190 2.21 11.94 9.45
N ILE A 191 1.16 11.84 8.62
CA ILE A 191 0.89 12.82 7.55
C ILE A 191 0.24 14.08 8.11
N MET A 192 -0.75 13.95 9.02
CA MET A 192 -1.63 15.06 9.39
C MET A 192 -1.30 15.68 10.75
N LYS A 193 -0.58 15.00 11.66
CA LYS A 193 -0.48 15.42 13.06
C LYS A 193 0.94 15.45 13.61
N GLY A 194 1.83 14.63 13.09
CA GLY A 194 3.24 14.57 13.48
C GLY A 194 3.61 13.45 14.45
N GLU A 195 4.89 13.43 14.83
CA GLU A 195 5.53 12.32 15.54
C GLU A 195 4.93 12.04 16.94
N SER A 196 4.47 13.06 17.66
CA SER A 196 3.88 12.88 19.00
C SER A 196 2.59 12.06 18.95
N ASP A 197 1.74 12.31 17.94
CA ASP A 197 0.49 11.56 17.77
C ASP A 197 0.77 10.13 17.29
N LEU A 198 1.80 9.93 16.44
CA LEU A 198 2.28 8.61 16.06
C LEU A 198 2.66 7.78 17.30
N HIS A 199 3.46 8.36 18.23
CA HIS A 199 3.84 7.68 19.46
C HIS A 199 2.63 7.28 20.31
N ASN A 200 1.62 8.14 20.39
CA ASN A 200 0.38 7.86 21.13
C ASN A 200 -0.40 6.69 20.50
N VAL A 201 -0.50 6.66 19.17
CA VAL A 201 -1.17 5.56 18.44
C VAL A 201 -0.44 4.25 18.69
N VAL A 202 0.89 4.24 18.54
CA VAL A 202 1.72 3.04 18.73
C VAL A 202 1.62 2.51 20.15
N SER A 203 1.80 3.37 21.16
CA SER A 203 1.72 2.97 22.58
C SER A 203 0.34 2.40 22.93
N LYS A 204 -0.73 3.09 22.53
CA LYS A 204 -2.10 2.62 22.79
C LYS A 204 -2.38 1.25 22.14
N PHE A 205 -1.88 1.03 20.92
CA PHE A 205 -2.07 -0.24 20.25
C PHE A 205 -1.23 -1.36 20.88
N GLU A 206 0.02 -1.06 21.30
CA GLU A 206 0.89 -2.00 22.01
C GLU A 206 0.27 -2.46 23.32
N ASP A 207 -0.21 -1.51 24.13
CA ASP A 207 -0.82 -1.77 25.45
C ASP A 207 -2.07 -2.65 25.36
N GLY A 208 -2.88 -2.51 24.30
CA GLY A 208 -4.12 -3.28 24.13
C GLY A 208 -3.99 -4.51 23.24
N PHE A 209 -2.83 -4.77 22.63
CA PHE A 209 -2.71 -5.80 21.58
C PHE A 209 -2.95 -7.22 22.07
N SER A 210 -2.51 -7.56 23.29
CA SER A 210 -2.68 -8.89 23.88
C SER A 210 -4.12 -9.20 24.29
N ASP A 211 -4.95 -8.18 24.45
CA ASP A 211 -6.35 -8.32 24.89
C ASP A 211 -7.32 -8.47 23.70
N LEU A 212 -6.79 -8.35 22.47
CA LEU A 212 -7.59 -8.48 21.26
C LEU A 212 -7.98 -9.92 20.97
N ASP A 213 -9.20 -10.11 20.48
CA ASP A 213 -9.67 -11.39 19.99
C ASP A 213 -8.77 -11.94 18.87
N ILE A 214 -8.58 -13.27 18.83
CA ILE A 214 -7.73 -13.95 17.86
C ILE A 214 -8.12 -13.64 16.41
N SER A 215 -9.41 -13.42 16.13
CA SER A 215 -9.92 -13.06 14.81
C SER A 215 -9.47 -11.69 14.34
N MET A 216 -9.09 -10.81 15.27
CA MET A 216 -8.61 -9.45 14.99
C MET A 216 -7.10 -9.40 14.73
N ILE A 217 -6.34 -10.37 15.26
CA ILE A 217 -4.87 -10.44 15.16
C ILE A 217 -4.36 -11.53 14.23
N CYS A 218 -5.22 -12.47 13.77
CA CYS A 218 -4.84 -13.46 12.77
C CYS A 218 -4.68 -12.85 11.38
N GLY A 219 -3.70 -13.32 10.64
CA GLY A 219 -3.57 -13.06 9.21
C GLY A 219 -4.35 -14.10 8.39
N THR A 220 -4.68 -13.78 7.14
CA THR A 220 -5.28 -14.75 6.21
C THR A 220 -4.34 -15.11 5.08
N SER A 221 -4.41 -16.35 4.59
CA SER A 221 -3.64 -16.85 3.46
C SER A 221 -4.43 -17.94 2.73
N THR A 222 -3.88 -18.45 1.63
CA THR A 222 -4.42 -19.61 0.93
C THR A 222 -3.45 -20.78 1.07
N ALA A 223 -3.95 -21.95 1.45
CA ALA A 223 -3.15 -23.16 1.67
C ALA A 223 -2.89 -23.91 0.35
N ASN A 224 -2.06 -23.36 -0.50
CA ASN A 224 -1.74 -23.95 -1.80
C ASN A 224 -0.57 -24.96 -1.69
N ASN A 225 -0.66 -26.05 -2.44
CA ASN A 225 0.39 -27.07 -2.57
C ASN A 225 0.73 -27.78 -1.24
N ILE A 226 -0.29 -28.00 -0.36
CA ILE A 226 -0.09 -28.67 0.94
C ILE A 226 0.61 -30.01 0.75
N PHE A 227 0.19 -30.83 -0.23
CA PHE A 227 0.74 -32.16 -0.49
C PHE A 227 2.20 -32.13 -0.97
N VAL A 228 2.63 -31.04 -1.64
CA VAL A 228 4.02 -30.87 -2.06
C VAL A 228 4.93 -30.58 -0.87
N HIS A 229 4.42 -29.82 0.09
CA HIS A 229 5.18 -29.34 1.24
C HIS A 229 5.11 -30.26 2.46
N GLY A 230 4.15 -31.20 2.52
CA GLY A 230 4.06 -32.24 3.54
C GLY A 230 4.73 -33.53 3.12
N ASP A 231 5.14 -34.36 4.12
CA ASP A 231 5.51 -35.75 3.95
C ASP A 231 4.33 -36.67 4.29
N ASP A 232 4.55 -37.99 4.21
CA ASP A 232 3.51 -39.01 4.50
C ASP A 232 2.99 -38.96 5.96
N ASP A 233 3.79 -38.37 6.87
CA ASP A 233 3.42 -38.15 8.27
C ASP A 233 2.82 -36.75 8.52
N ILE A 234 2.54 -36.00 7.46
CA ILE A 234 2.03 -34.62 7.54
C ILE A 234 3.04 -33.67 8.24
N LYS A 235 4.34 -33.95 8.10
CA LYS A 235 5.40 -33.08 8.61
C LYS A 235 5.89 -32.13 7.50
N PRO A 236 6.22 -30.88 7.83
CA PRO A 236 6.71 -29.93 6.83
C PRO A 236 8.09 -30.30 6.32
N LYS A 237 8.24 -30.37 5.00
CA LYS A 237 9.54 -30.54 4.31
C LYS A 237 10.39 -29.28 4.43
N ARG A 238 11.70 -29.41 4.17
CA ARG A 238 12.61 -28.27 4.15
C ARG A 238 12.14 -27.23 3.11
N GLY A 239 12.10 -25.95 3.50
CA GLY A 239 11.64 -24.85 2.63
C GLY A 239 10.10 -24.66 2.62
N CYS A 240 9.35 -25.43 3.41
CA CYS A 240 7.91 -25.24 3.54
C CYS A 240 7.57 -23.83 4.02
N PRO A 241 6.66 -23.10 3.35
CA PRO A 241 6.20 -21.77 3.78
C PRO A 241 5.51 -21.81 5.16
N GLY A 242 5.63 -20.73 5.93
CA GLY A 242 5.11 -20.67 7.31
C GLY A 242 3.60 -20.95 7.41
N HIS A 243 2.78 -20.38 6.52
CA HIS A 243 1.34 -20.62 6.52
C HIS A 243 0.97 -22.08 6.20
N ILE A 244 1.75 -22.75 5.32
CA ILE A 244 1.57 -24.17 5.03
C ILE A 244 2.01 -25.03 6.23
N LYS A 245 3.08 -24.66 6.96
CA LYS A 245 3.45 -25.34 8.21
C LYS A 245 2.31 -25.31 9.21
N GLY A 246 1.60 -24.17 9.31
CA GLY A 246 0.40 -24.05 10.16
C GLY A 246 -0.72 -24.99 9.73
N ALA A 247 -1.01 -25.09 8.44
CA ALA A 247 -2.02 -26.00 7.90
C ALA A 247 -1.65 -27.48 8.14
N LEU A 248 -0.38 -27.83 7.92
CA LEU A 248 0.13 -29.17 8.23
C LEU A 248 0.08 -29.48 9.73
N ALA A 249 0.36 -28.51 10.60
CA ALA A 249 0.23 -28.68 12.05
C ALA A 249 -1.21 -28.97 12.47
N TYR A 250 -2.17 -28.24 11.91
CA TYR A 250 -3.60 -28.45 12.10
C TYR A 250 -4.01 -29.87 11.69
N ASN A 251 -3.70 -30.28 10.46
CA ASN A 251 -4.06 -31.60 9.92
C ASN A 251 -3.37 -32.74 10.70
N ARG A 252 -2.11 -32.55 11.08
CA ARG A 252 -1.36 -33.51 11.91
C ARG A 252 -1.96 -33.66 13.31
N TYR A 253 -2.42 -32.56 13.92
CA TYR A 253 -3.07 -32.58 15.22
C TYR A 253 -4.38 -33.36 15.16
N ILE A 254 -5.23 -33.16 14.14
CA ILE A 254 -6.45 -33.94 13.89
C ILE A 254 -6.13 -35.43 13.81
N LYS A 255 -5.15 -35.83 12.97
CA LYS A 255 -4.73 -37.22 12.81
C LYS A 255 -4.26 -37.84 14.12
N ASN A 256 -3.38 -37.16 14.84
CA ASN A 256 -2.78 -37.67 16.08
C ASN A 256 -3.78 -37.81 17.23
N LYS A 257 -4.78 -36.93 17.29
CA LYS A 257 -5.83 -36.95 18.33
C LYS A 257 -7.11 -37.66 17.90
N ASN A 258 -7.16 -38.16 16.66
CA ASN A 258 -8.32 -38.78 16.03
C ASN A 258 -9.60 -37.94 16.18
N LEU A 259 -9.50 -36.65 15.84
CA LEU A 259 -10.60 -35.70 15.94
C LEU A 259 -11.58 -35.85 14.76
N SER A 260 -12.86 -35.62 15.01
CA SER A 260 -13.91 -35.58 13.97
C SER A 260 -14.08 -34.17 13.40
N VAL A 261 -12.98 -33.56 12.95
CA VAL A 261 -12.93 -32.24 12.37
C VAL A 261 -12.36 -32.35 10.96
N GLU A 262 -12.89 -31.58 10.03
CA GLU A 262 -12.42 -31.58 8.63
C GLU A 262 -10.99 -31.04 8.54
N PRO A 263 -10.09 -31.73 7.82
CA PRO A 263 -8.74 -31.23 7.57
C PRO A 263 -8.76 -30.06 6.59
N ILE A 264 -7.74 -29.19 6.67
CA ILE A 264 -7.51 -28.14 5.67
C ILE A 264 -7.08 -28.80 4.35
N ASN A 265 -7.78 -28.46 3.29
CA ASN A 265 -7.54 -28.95 1.94
C ASN A 265 -6.69 -27.98 1.10
N ASP A 266 -6.16 -28.49 -0.02
CA ASP A 266 -5.39 -27.67 -0.96
C ASP A 266 -6.27 -26.57 -1.59
N GLY A 267 -5.73 -25.34 -1.66
CA GLY A 267 -6.46 -24.17 -2.18
C GLY A 267 -7.42 -23.50 -1.18
N GLU A 268 -7.56 -24.03 0.02
CA GLU A 268 -8.46 -23.48 1.05
C GLU A 268 -7.91 -22.19 1.67
N LYS A 269 -8.82 -21.24 1.96
CA LYS A 269 -8.46 -20.05 2.74
C LYS A 269 -8.32 -20.41 4.22
N ILE A 270 -7.24 -19.93 4.81
CA ILE A 270 -6.88 -20.21 6.21
C ILE A 270 -6.58 -18.91 6.95
N ASN A 271 -6.92 -18.93 8.24
CA ASN A 271 -6.40 -17.97 9.22
C ASN A 271 -5.11 -18.52 9.81
N ILE A 272 -4.20 -17.64 10.18
CA ILE A 272 -2.87 -18.00 10.71
C ILE A 272 -2.47 -17.11 11.88
N VAL A 273 -1.85 -17.73 12.89
CA VAL A 273 -1.21 -17.03 14.01
C VAL A 273 0.17 -17.62 14.31
N THR A 274 1.02 -16.81 14.94
CA THR A 274 2.34 -17.24 15.41
C THR A 274 2.24 -17.70 16.85
N LEU A 275 2.83 -18.86 17.15
CA LEU A 275 2.83 -19.47 18.46
C LEU A 275 4.21 -19.49 19.11
N LYS A 276 4.24 -19.42 20.44
CA LYS A 276 5.40 -19.74 21.27
C LYS A 276 5.74 -21.24 21.18
N MET A 277 6.98 -21.56 21.46
CA MET A 277 7.45 -22.94 21.55
C MET A 277 7.96 -23.21 22.99
N PRO A 278 7.74 -24.42 23.53
CA PRO A 278 7.00 -25.56 22.99
C PRO A 278 5.48 -25.34 23.05
N ASN A 279 4.74 -25.96 22.13
CA ASN A 279 3.28 -25.97 22.11
C ASN A 279 2.76 -27.35 21.64
N PRO A 280 1.46 -27.68 21.87
CA PRO A 280 0.90 -28.98 21.53
C PRO A 280 0.87 -29.29 20.03
N TYR A 281 0.93 -28.29 19.17
CA TYR A 281 0.81 -28.42 17.72
C TYR A 281 2.16 -28.69 17.04
N GLY A 282 3.28 -28.45 17.76
CA GLY A 282 4.64 -28.77 17.32
C GLY A 282 5.21 -27.87 16.23
N GLU A 283 4.57 -26.72 15.97
CA GLU A 283 5.01 -25.71 14.99
C GLU A 283 4.85 -24.29 15.53
N LYS A 284 5.69 -23.37 15.04
CA LYS A 284 5.63 -21.93 15.40
C LYS A 284 4.43 -21.20 14.78
N VAL A 285 3.75 -21.80 13.83
CA VAL A 285 2.59 -21.24 13.16
C VAL A 285 1.44 -22.24 13.28
N PHE A 286 0.28 -21.76 13.64
CA PHE A 286 -0.96 -22.51 13.63
C PHE A 286 -1.93 -21.91 12.63
N ALA A 287 -2.68 -22.76 11.93
CA ALA A 287 -3.70 -22.34 10.98
C ALA A 287 -5.01 -23.05 11.26
N TRP A 288 -6.12 -22.45 10.84
CA TRP A 288 -7.45 -23.05 10.83
C TRP A 288 -8.24 -22.49 9.63
N PRO A 289 -9.31 -23.18 9.16
CA PRO A 289 -10.11 -22.71 8.02
C PRO A 289 -10.65 -21.30 8.23
N ALA A 290 -10.50 -20.43 7.21
CA ALA A 290 -11.00 -19.05 7.29
C ALA A 290 -12.54 -19.05 7.30
N GLY A 291 -13.14 -18.21 8.16
CA GLY A 291 -14.60 -18.11 8.32
C GLY A 291 -15.19 -19.07 9.35
N SER A 292 -14.36 -19.92 9.97
CA SER A 292 -14.74 -20.73 11.12
C SER A 292 -13.99 -20.31 12.38
N GLU A 293 -14.55 -20.62 13.53
CA GLU A 293 -13.86 -20.59 14.81
C GLU A 293 -12.95 -21.81 14.95
N ILE A 294 -11.96 -21.72 15.85
CA ILE A 294 -11.13 -22.87 16.20
C ILE A 294 -11.98 -23.84 17.02
N ASP A 295 -12.05 -25.09 16.56
CA ASP A 295 -12.83 -26.12 17.25
C ASP A 295 -12.27 -26.34 18.66
N VAL A 296 -13.17 -26.50 19.63
CA VAL A 296 -12.84 -26.68 21.06
C VAL A 296 -11.94 -27.90 21.35
N SER A 297 -11.92 -28.87 20.45
CA SER A 297 -11.05 -30.06 20.55
C SER A 297 -9.56 -29.75 20.39
N PHE A 298 -9.22 -28.59 19.86
CA PHE A 298 -7.83 -28.09 19.81
C PHE A 298 -7.34 -27.52 21.14
N GLY A 299 -8.24 -27.34 22.13
CA GLY A 299 -7.93 -26.63 23.37
C GLY A 299 -7.79 -25.14 23.17
N ASP A 300 -7.30 -24.45 24.18
CA ASP A 300 -7.11 -22.98 24.08
C ASP A 300 -5.81 -22.65 23.35
N VAL A 301 -5.93 -22.38 22.05
CA VAL A 301 -4.80 -21.97 21.20
C VAL A 301 -4.23 -20.61 21.64
N THR A 302 -5.06 -19.76 22.27
CA THR A 302 -4.68 -18.39 22.64
C THR A 302 -3.58 -18.35 23.71
N GLU A 303 -3.49 -19.37 24.58
CA GLU A 303 -2.43 -19.52 25.58
C GLU A 303 -1.02 -19.55 24.96
N TYR A 304 -0.93 -20.06 23.74
CA TYR A 304 0.35 -20.25 23.04
C TYR A 304 0.67 -19.10 22.07
N ILE A 305 -0.20 -18.11 21.87
CA ILE A 305 0.06 -17.01 20.94
C ILE A 305 1.29 -16.24 21.36
N ASP A 306 2.20 -16.02 20.41
CA ASP A 306 3.34 -15.12 20.59
C ASP A 306 2.96 -13.70 20.16
N TYR A 307 2.23 -13.00 21.05
CA TYR A 307 1.77 -11.63 20.80
C TYR A 307 2.91 -10.69 20.48
N ASN A 308 4.09 -10.90 21.09
CA ASN A 308 5.23 -10.03 20.88
C ASN A 308 5.78 -10.17 19.45
N VAL A 309 5.98 -11.41 18.98
CA VAL A 309 6.41 -11.68 17.61
C VAL A 309 5.36 -11.21 16.61
N LEU A 310 4.06 -11.44 16.86
CA LEU A 310 2.98 -10.96 16.00
C LEU A 310 2.98 -9.43 15.90
N PHE A 311 3.08 -8.72 17.01
CA PHE A 311 3.12 -7.26 17.05
C PHE A 311 4.33 -6.72 16.27
N GLN A 312 5.51 -7.29 16.52
CA GLN A 312 6.73 -6.87 15.82
C GLN A 312 6.67 -7.15 14.32
N ASP A 313 6.29 -8.36 13.91
CA ASP A 313 6.30 -8.74 12.49
C ASP A 313 5.15 -8.10 11.68
N LYS A 314 3.96 -7.97 12.28
CA LYS A 314 2.77 -7.51 11.55
C LYS A 314 2.55 -6.01 11.60
N PHE A 315 2.93 -5.35 12.69
CA PHE A 315 2.73 -3.92 12.90
C PHE A 315 4.03 -3.12 12.87
N MET A 316 4.97 -3.42 13.78
CA MET A 316 6.17 -2.58 13.91
C MET A 316 7.09 -2.62 12.69
N LYS A 317 7.30 -3.80 12.09
CA LYS A 317 8.17 -3.92 10.93
C LYS A 317 7.66 -3.16 9.70
N PRO A 318 6.37 -3.26 9.28
CA PRO A 318 5.81 -2.40 8.26
C PRO A 318 5.88 -0.91 8.60
N LEU A 319 5.57 -0.54 9.85
CA LEU A 319 5.58 0.85 10.30
C LEU A 319 7.00 1.44 10.30
N ASN A 320 8.00 0.69 10.77
CA ASN A 320 9.41 1.09 10.66
C ASN A 320 9.82 1.34 9.20
N GLY A 321 9.44 0.45 8.27
CA GLY A 321 9.73 0.64 6.85
C GLY A 321 9.08 1.90 6.24
N ILE A 322 7.96 2.36 6.80
CA ILE A 322 7.34 3.64 6.43
C ILE A 322 8.12 4.80 7.04
N CYS A 323 8.43 4.73 8.33
CA CYS A 323 9.17 5.79 9.04
C CYS A 323 10.60 5.97 8.52
N ASP A 324 11.27 4.88 8.14
CA ASP A 324 12.63 4.90 7.55
C ASP A 324 12.67 5.65 6.19
N SER A 325 11.50 5.77 5.52
CA SER A 325 11.36 6.53 4.28
C SER A 325 11.19 8.04 4.50
N LEU A 326 10.99 8.44 5.75
CA LEU A 326 10.73 9.82 6.16
C LEU A 326 11.88 10.29 7.03
N ASP A 327 12.53 11.36 6.65
CA ASP A 327 13.70 11.90 7.33
C ASP A 327 13.42 12.15 8.82
N ASN A 328 14.19 11.47 9.68
CA ASN A 328 14.18 11.59 11.16
C ASN A 328 12.91 11.18 11.90
N MET A 329 11.97 10.45 11.30
CA MET A 329 10.78 9.99 11.99
C MET A 329 11.02 8.63 12.67
N SER A 330 10.56 8.47 13.92
CA SER A 330 10.66 7.22 14.67
C SER A 330 9.29 6.82 15.23
N PRO A 331 8.84 5.57 15.05
CA PRO A 331 7.56 5.14 15.61
C PRO A 331 7.59 4.97 17.13
N ILE A 332 8.79 4.94 17.72
CA ILE A 332 8.99 4.79 19.18
C ILE A 332 9.72 6.02 19.70
N LYS A 333 9.23 6.56 20.82
CA LYS A 333 9.88 7.67 21.50
C LYS A 333 11.32 7.29 21.89
N LYS A 334 12.31 7.97 21.33
CA LYS A 334 13.71 7.75 21.69
C LYS A 334 13.90 8.07 23.17
N ARG A 335 14.30 7.09 23.97
CA ARG A 335 14.70 7.32 25.37
C ARG A 335 15.97 8.14 25.37
N THR A 336 15.90 9.40 25.70
CA THR A 336 17.08 10.24 25.95
C THR A 336 17.68 9.89 27.31
N LEU A 337 19.02 9.96 27.42
CA LEU A 337 19.73 9.73 28.69
C LEU A 337 19.16 10.56 29.86
N SER A 338 18.61 11.73 29.57
CA SER A 338 17.91 12.57 30.55
C SER A 338 16.65 11.93 31.17
N SER A 339 16.01 10.97 30.49
CA SER A 339 14.86 10.24 31.05
C SER A 339 15.25 9.16 32.08
N PHE A 340 16.54 8.83 32.18
CA PHE A 340 17.07 7.92 33.20
C PHE A 340 17.49 8.63 34.50
N PHE A 341 17.72 9.93 34.42
CA PHE A 341 18.10 10.75 35.58
C PHE A 341 16.92 11.66 35.89
N GLY A 342 15.84 11.08 36.46
CA GLY A 342 14.62 11.80 36.81
C GLY A 342 14.90 13.17 37.43
N SER A 343 14.29 14.20 36.88
CA SER A 343 14.23 15.55 37.47
C SER A 343 13.36 15.57 38.69
#